data_c9ba109b4aa21b5fad873cb93b91bf2f
#
_entry.id   c9ba109b4aa21b5fad873cb93b91bf2f
#
_cell.length_a   1.000
_cell.length_b   1.000
_cell.length_c   1.000
_cell.angle_alpha   90.00
_cell.angle_beta   90.00
_cell.angle_gamma   90.00
#
_symmetry.space_group_name_H-M   'P 1'
#
loop_
_entity.id
_entity.type
_entity.pdbx_description
1 polymer ?
#
loop_
_entity_poly.entity_id
_entity_poly.type
_entity_poly.pdbx_seq_one_letter_code
_entity_poly.pdbx_strand_id
1 'polypeptide(L)'
;MKYLIIGAGGTGGSIAASMTEAGLDVSVIARGEHLNAIKKSGITIEGTNRGTYTVTGVRAFDAADYHDSPDVILLCVKSYSAAELIPFIRERAKDGTVLIPLLNIYELGASLQKELKNLLVAEGCIYIAAEIKKAGVIRRRGDIFRVVFGQRENSERAAIFE
;
A
#
# COMPACT_ATOMS: atom_id res chain seq x y z
N MET A 1 -11.44 10.66 1.52
CA MET A 1 -11.17 9.28 1.11
C MET A 1 -10.06 8.75 1.99
N LYS A 2 -10.26 7.61 2.64
CA LYS A 2 -9.28 6.97 3.53
C LYS A 2 -8.53 5.88 2.77
N TYR A 3 -7.21 5.93 2.82
CA TYR A 3 -6.33 4.95 2.18
C TYR A 3 -5.65 4.08 3.22
N LEU A 4 -5.55 2.78 2.94
CA LEU A 4 -4.77 1.84 3.73
C LEU A 4 -3.70 1.19 2.86
N ILE A 5 -2.44 1.32 3.25
CA ILE A 5 -1.34 0.61 2.61
C ILE A 5 -0.98 -0.59 3.48
N ILE A 6 -1.10 -1.80 2.94
CA ILE A 6 -0.72 -3.02 3.67
C ILE A 6 0.67 -3.43 3.25
N GLY A 7 1.63 -3.26 4.16
CA GLY A 7 3.03 -3.55 3.98
C GLY A 7 3.90 -2.31 3.73
N ALA A 8 4.66 -1.89 4.74
CA ALA A 8 5.57 -0.74 4.70
C ALA A 8 6.98 -1.08 4.17
N GLY A 9 7.07 -2.05 3.23
CA GLY A 9 8.33 -2.37 2.55
C GLY A 9 8.82 -1.23 1.66
N GLY A 10 9.85 -1.50 0.85
CA GLY A 10 10.37 -0.49 -0.09
C GLY A 10 9.28 0.14 -0.94
N THR A 11 8.38 -0.67 -1.49
CA THR A 11 7.24 -0.22 -2.30
C THR A 11 6.21 0.55 -1.46
N GLY A 12 5.57 -0.12 -0.52
CA GLY A 12 4.45 0.47 0.22
C GLY A 12 4.87 1.63 1.11
N GLY A 13 6.07 1.58 1.70
CA GLY A 13 6.60 2.72 2.45
C GLY A 13 6.92 3.93 1.57
N SER A 14 7.39 3.72 0.32
CA SER A 14 7.57 4.82 -0.64
C SER A 14 6.23 5.46 -1.02
N ILE A 15 5.18 4.65 -1.23
CA ILE A 15 3.82 5.13 -1.50
C ILE A 15 3.29 5.90 -0.28
N ALA A 16 3.42 5.32 0.93
CA ALA A 16 2.96 5.94 2.17
C ALA A 16 3.61 7.31 2.39
N ALA A 17 4.92 7.41 2.19
CA ALA A 17 5.64 8.67 2.29
C ALA A 17 5.10 9.70 1.28
N SER A 18 4.97 9.34 0.01
CA SER A 18 4.48 10.24 -1.04
C SER A 18 3.04 10.69 -0.79
N MET A 19 2.15 9.79 -0.39
CA MET A 19 0.75 10.11 -0.10
C MET A 19 0.61 10.98 1.16
N THR A 20 1.40 10.71 2.20
CA THR A 20 1.42 11.56 3.42
C THR A 20 1.91 12.97 3.09
N GLU A 21 2.99 13.09 2.31
CA GLU A 21 3.52 14.39 1.88
C GLU A 21 2.51 15.17 1.02
N ALA A 22 1.69 14.47 0.23
CA ALA A 22 0.59 15.07 -0.53
C ALA A 22 -0.64 15.45 0.32
N GLY A 23 -0.63 15.21 1.62
CA GLY A 23 -1.71 15.54 2.55
C GLY A 23 -2.93 14.61 2.46
N LEU A 24 -2.77 13.40 1.91
CA LEU A 24 -3.85 12.42 1.83
C LEU A 24 -4.06 11.72 3.18
N ASP A 25 -5.29 11.30 3.46
CA ASP A 25 -5.64 10.51 4.66
C ASP A 25 -5.20 9.05 4.47
N VAL A 26 -3.93 8.79 4.72
CA VAL A 26 -3.30 7.49 4.52
C VAL A 26 -2.80 6.89 5.82
N SER A 27 -3.06 5.59 5.99
CA SER A 27 -2.51 4.74 7.04
C SER A 27 -1.68 3.62 6.42
N VAL A 28 -0.64 3.17 7.12
CA VAL A 28 0.20 2.07 6.65
C VAL A 28 0.35 0.99 7.71
N ILE A 29 0.19 -0.27 7.31
CA ILE A 29 0.45 -1.42 8.16
C ILE A 29 1.93 -1.79 8.05
N ALA A 30 2.59 -1.78 9.20
CA ALA A 30 3.98 -2.17 9.37
C ALA A 30 4.12 -3.05 10.61
N ARG A 31 5.30 -3.63 10.84
CA ARG A 31 5.57 -4.47 11.99
C ARG A 31 6.98 -4.29 12.54
N GLY A 32 7.17 -4.70 13.80
CA GLY A 32 8.48 -4.77 14.44
C GLY A 32 9.22 -3.42 14.50
N GLU A 33 10.54 -3.48 14.40
CA GLU A 33 11.40 -2.29 14.51
C GLU A 33 11.11 -1.25 13.42
N HIS A 34 10.69 -1.68 12.22
CA HIS A 34 10.35 -0.77 11.14
C HIS A 34 9.11 0.07 11.50
N LEU A 35 8.07 -0.54 12.07
CA LEU A 35 6.90 0.17 12.59
C LEU A 35 7.28 1.19 13.66
N ASN A 36 8.09 0.76 14.64
CA ASN A 36 8.51 1.64 15.74
C ASN A 36 9.30 2.85 15.24
N ALA A 37 10.18 2.65 14.27
CA ALA A 37 10.95 3.72 13.64
C ALA A 37 10.05 4.70 12.87
N ILE A 38 9.06 4.20 12.12
CA ILE A 38 8.10 5.05 11.40
C ILE A 38 7.26 5.88 12.38
N LYS A 39 6.73 5.26 13.43
CA LYS A 39 5.96 5.98 14.47
C LYS A 39 6.78 7.09 15.13
N LYS A 40 8.07 6.85 15.38
CA LYS A 40 8.95 7.80 16.07
C LYS A 40 9.44 8.94 15.19
N SER A 41 9.79 8.66 13.93
CA SER A 41 10.56 9.59 13.09
C SER A 41 10.02 9.75 11.66
N GLY A 42 8.96 9.04 11.30
CA GLY A 42 8.47 9.01 9.92
C GLY A 42 9.26 8.07 9.02
N ILE A 43 9.14 8.26 7.72
CA ILE A 43 9.84 7.48 6.70
C ILE A 43 10.91 8.35 6.04
N THR A 44 12.15 7.91 6.11
CA THR A 44 13.24 8.52 5.36
C THR A 44 13.41 7.83 4.02
N ILE A 45 13.42 8.62 2.95
CA ILE A 45 13.69 8.17 1.58
C ILE A 45 15.08 8.66 1.18
N GLU A 46 15.90 7.76 0.61
CA GLU A 46 17.21 8.10 0.06
C GLU A 46 17.41 7.47 -1.32
N GLY A 47 18.39 7.97 -2.09
CA GLY A 47 18.78 7.45 -3.41
C GLY A 47 17.90 7.94 -4.55
N THR A 48 17.22 9.08 -4.38
CA THR A 48 16.49 9.80 -5.44
C THR A 48 17.24 11.07 -5.86
N ASN A 49 16.86 11.67 -6.98
CA ASN A 49 17.39 12.97 -7.42
C ASN A 49 17.07 14.12 -6.45
N ARG A 50 16.03 13.95 -5.64
CA ARG A 50 15.68 14.88 -4.55
C ARG A 50 16.69 14.80 -3.37
N GLY A 51 17.57 13.81 -3.36
CA GLY A 51 18.48 13.53 -2.25
C GLY A 51 17.79 12.73 -1.14
N THR A 52 18.31 12.88 0.08
CA THR A 52 17.74 12.23 1.28
C THR A 52 16.76 13.17 1.97
N TYR A 53 15.55 12.70 2.23
CA TYR A 53 14.51 13.46 2.94
C TYR A 53 13.66 12.55 3.84
N THR A 54 13.02 13.14 4.84
CA THR A 54 12.16 12.42 5.78
C THR A 54 10.76 13.00 5.76
N VAL A 55 9.77 12.12 5.58
CA VAL A 55 8.35 12.45 5.69
C VAL A 55 7.87 12.08 7.08
N THR A 56 7.51 13.07 7.86
CA THR A 56 6.95 12.92 9.22
C THR A 56 5.43 12.82 9.18
N GLY A 57 4.80 12.42 10.29
CA GLY A 57 3.34 12.34 10.37
C GLY A 57 2.72 11.13 9.67
N VAL A 58 3.54 10.17 9.22
CA VAL A 58 3.05 8.92 8.64
C VAL A 58 2.30 8.13 9.70
N ARG A 59 1.00 7.87 9.46
CA ARG A 59 0.14 7.08 10.35
C ARG A 59 0.43 5.59 10.15
N ALA A 60 1.25 5.02 11.03
CA ALA A 60 1.66 3.62 10.94
C ALA A 60 1.07 2.79 12.09
N PHE A 61 0.59 1.58 11.78
CA PHE A 61 -0.05 0.68 12.73
C PHE A 61 0.48 -0.75 12.59
N ASP A 62 0.44 -1.51 13.68
CA ASP A 62 0.36 -2.96 13.57
C ASP A 62 -1.03 -3.36 13.04
N ALA A 63 -1.15 -4.52 12.43
CA ALA A 63 -2.44 -4.99 11.92
C ALA A 63 -3.49 -5.15 13.04
N ALA A 64 -3.06 -5.56 14.24
CA ALA A 64 -3.94 -5.72 15.40
C ALA A 64 -4.48 -4.38 15.94
N ASP A 65 -3.72 -3.28 15.76
CA ASP A 65 -4.07 -1.96 16.28
C ASP A 65 -4.86 -1.11 15.26
N TYR A 66 -5.01 -1.57 14.03
CA TYR A 66 -5.74 -0.82 12.99
C TYR A 66 -7.23 -1.16 13.03
N HIS A 67 -8.07 -0.16 13.29
CA HIS A 67 -9.52 -0.33 13.44
C HIS A 67 -10.38 0.53 12.50
N ASP A 68 -9.76 1.33 11.63
CA ASP A 68 -10.47 2.12 10.62
C ASP A 68 -11.00 1.26 9.47
N SER A 69 -11.98 1.80 8.73
CA SER A 69 -12.50 1.21 7.50
C SER A 69 -12.07 2.04 6.30
N PRO A 70 -11.12 1.55 5.49
CA PRO A 70 -10.60 2.28 4.34
C PRO A 70 -11.56 2.28 3.15
N ASP A 71 -11.48 3.33 2.32
CA ASP A 71 -12.13 3.38 1.01
C ASP A 71 -11.30 2.67 -0.05
N VAL A 72 -9.96 2.77 0.08
CA VAL A 72 -8.99 2.16 -0.85
C VAL A 72 -7.90 1.43 -0.06
N ILE A 73 -7.60 0.21 -0.48
CA ILE A 73 -6.50 -0.61 0.06
C ILE A 73 -5.45 -0.83 -1.03
N LEU A 74 -4.20 -0.44 -0.75
CA LEU A 74 -3.04 -0.76 -1.57
C LEU A 74 -2.29 -1.93 -0.93
N LEU A 75 -2.30 -3.09 -1.58
CA LEU A 75 -1.63 -4.29 -1.07
C LEU A 75 -0.19 -4.34 -1.60
N CYS A 76 0.79 -4.12 -0.71
CA CYS A 76 2.21 -3.95 -1.03
C CYS A 76 3.12 -4.95 -0.31
N VAL A 77 2.60 -6.12 0.04
CA VAL A 77 3.37 -7.19 0.69
C VAL A 77 4.08 -8.08 -0.32
N LYS A 78 4.85 -9.04 0.15
CA LYS A 78 5.37 -10.11 -0.70
C LYS A 78 4.28 -11.13 -1.02
N SER A 79 4.38 -11.80 -2.17
CA SER A 79 3.37 -12.72 -2.69
C SER A 79 2.93 -13.81 -1.70
N TYR A 80 3.89 -14.39 -1.00
CA TYR A 80 3.63 -15.44 -0.02
C TYR A 80 2.82 -14.98 1.20
N SER A 81 2.73 -13.67 1.45
CA SER A 81 1.95 -13.11 2.56
C SER A 81 0.55 -12.62 2.14
N ALA A 82 0.24 -12.60 0.85
CA ALA A 82 -1.02 -12.03 0.37
C ALA A 82 -2.25 -12.82 0.86
N ALA A 83 -2.17 -14.16 0.82
CA ALA A 83 -3.26 -15.03 1.26
C ALA A 83 -3.56 -14.91 2.76
N GLU A 84 -2.52 -14.76 3.59
CA GLU A 84 -2.65 -14.63 5.04
C GLU A 84 -3.38 -13.33 5.46
N LEU A 85 -3.40 -12.33 4.57
CA LEU A 85 -4.02 -11.03 4.83
C LEU A 85 -5.50 -10.96 4.44
N ILE A 86 -6.04 -11.97 3.76
CA ILE A 86 -7.46 -12.00 3.36
C ILE A 86 -8.40 -11.84 4.56
N PRO A 87 -8.21 -12.54 5.71
CA PRO A 87 -9.05 -12.33 6.88
C PRO A 87 -9.01 -10.88 7.40
N PHE A 88 -7.82 -10.29 7.50
CA PHE A 88 -7.63 -8.90 7.92
C PHE A 88 -8.32 -7.92 6.96
N ILE A 89 -8.14 -8.10 5.65
CA ILE A 89 -8.78 -7.24 4.63
C ILE A 89 -10.30 -7.35 4.75
N ARG A 90 -10.84 -8.57 4.89
CA ARG A 90 -12.29 -8.81 5.03
C ARG A 90 -12.87 -8.15 6.26
N GLU A 91 -12.15 -8.13 7.38
CA GLU A 91 -12.58 -7.51 8.63
C GLU A 91 -12.59 -5.98 8.56
N ARG A 92 -11.63 -5.37 7.85
CA ARG A 92 -11.45 -3.90 7.82
C ARG A 92 -12.13 -3.23 6.64
N ALA A 93 -12.31 -3.93 5.54
CA ALA A 93 -12.96 -3.38 4.36
C ALA A 93 -14.49 -3.34 4.53
N LYS A 94 -15.10 -2.36 3.90
CA LYS A 94 -16.55 -2.26 3.74
C LYS A 94 -16.96 -2.63 2.32
N ASP A 95 -18.24 -2.80 2.07
CA ASP A 95 -18.74 -3.05 0.72
C ASP A 95 -18.36 -1.91 -0.21
N GLY A 96 -17.81 -2.27 -1.37
CA GLY A 96 -17.33 -1.33 -2.35
C GLY A 96 -15.93 -0.74 -2.08
N THR A 97 -15.24 -1.16 -1.00
CA THR A 97 -13.81 -0.80 -0.83
C THR A 97 -13.02 -1.27 -2.05
N VAL A 98 -12.18 -0.39 -2.58
CA VAL A 98 -11.29 -0.70 -3.70
C VAL A 98 -10.00 -1.36 -3.18
N LEU A 99 -9.66 -2.54 -3.71
CA LEU A 99 -8.39 -3.23 -3.41
C LEU A 99 -7.49 -3.22 -4.65
N ILE A 100 -6.31 -2.65 -4.52
CA ILE A 100 -5.30 -2.56 -5.59
C ILE A 100 -4.06 -3.36 -5.15
N PRO A 101 -3.87 -4.60 -5.64
CA PRO A 101 -2.64 -5.35 -5.38
C PRO A 101 -1.50 -4.80 -6.25
N LEU A 102 -0.40 -4.41 -5.60
CA LEU A 102 0.80 -3.85 -6.25
C LEU A 102 1.98 -4.83 -6.12
N LEU A 103 1.77 -6.08 -6.53
CA LEU A 103 2.71 -7.18 -6.37
C LEU A 103 3.19 -7.75 -7.69
N ASN A 104 3.21 -7.19 -8.78
CA ASN A 104 3.73 -7.67 -10.07
C ASN A 104 3.54 -9.19 -10.31
N ILE A 105 2.35 -9.71 -9.97
CA ILE A 105 1.96 -11.11 -10.12
C ILE A 105 0.78 -11.16 -11.07
N TYR A 106 0.90 -12.00 -12.09
CA TYR A 106 -0.17 -12.22 -13.06
C TYR A 106 -1.42 -12.82 -12.39
N GLU A 107 -2.59 -12.28 -12.73
CA GLU A 107 -3.92 -12.73 -12.23
C GLU A 107 -4.14 -12.67 -10.71
N LEU A 108 -3.32 -11.94 -9.97
CA LEU A 108 -3.51 -11.81 -8.51
C LEU A 108 -4.82 -11.13 -8.17
N GLY A 109 -5.20 -10.07 -8.89
CA GLY A 109 -6.47 -9.37 -8.68
C GLY A 109 -7.66 -10.30 -8.89
N ALA A 110 -7.66 -11.10 -9.96
CA ALA A 110 -8.70 -12.07 -10.23
C ALA A 110 -8.82 -13.15 -9.14
N SER A 111 -7.68 -13.58 -8.57
CA SER A 111 -7.66 -14.54 -7.45
C SER A 111 -8.24 -13.93 -6.19
N LEU A 112 -7.82 -12.70 -5.84
CA LEU A 112 -8.33 -11.98 -4.68
C LEU A 112 -9.83 -11.65 -4.81
N GLN A 113 -10.33 -11.32 -6.02
CA GLN A 113 -11.74 -11.04 -6.26
C GLN A 113 -12.64 -12.24 -5.94
N LYS A 114 -12.18 -13.47 -6.18
CA LYS A 114 -12.93 -14.68 -5.83
C LYS A 114 -13.15 -14.82 -4.32
N GLU A 115 -12.17 -14.42 -3.54
CA GLU A 115 -12.19 -14.48 -2.07
C GLU A 115 -12.88 -13.26 -1.42
N LEU A 116 -12.83 -12.11 -2.08
CA LEU A 116 -13.30 -10.81 -1.56
C LEU A 116 -14.41 -10.25 -2.47
N LYS A 117 -15.53 -10.97 -2.54
CA LYS A 117 -16.63 -10.70 -3.49
C LYS A 117 -17.33 -9.35 -3.30
N ASN A 118 -17.30 -8.80 -2.09
CA ASN A 118 -17.90 -7.51 -1.73
C ASN A 118 -16.97 -6.32 -2.01
N LEU A 119 -15.72 -6.56 -2.43
CA LEU A 119 -14.77 -5.53 -2.77
C LEU A 119 -14.70 -5.29 -4.29
N LEU A 120 -14.14 -4.15 -4.67
CA LEU A 120 -13.75 -3.84 -6.05
C LEU A 120 -12.26 -4.12 -6.19
N VAL A 121 -11.89 -5.28 -6.73
CA VAL A 121 -10.48 -5.65 -6.87
C VAL A 121 -9.98 -5.26 -8.26
N ALA A 122 -8.99 -4.38 -8.28
CA ALA A 122 -8.28 -4.00 -9.52
C ALA A 122 -7.13 -4.97 -9.82
N GLU A 123 -6.66 -4.98 -11.05
CA GLU A 123 -5.31 -5.44 -11.38
C GLU A 123 -4.36 -4.25 -11.23
N GLY A 124 -3.21 -4.48 -10.63
CA GLY A 124 -2.23 -3.43 -10.40
C GLY A 124 -0.80 -3.89 -10.53
N CYS A 125 0.05 -3.00 -11.00
CA CYS A 125 1.50 -3.22 -10.99
C CYS A 125 2.22 -1.93 -10.65
N ILE A 126 3.48 -2.06 -10.22
CA ILE A 126 4.31 -0.93 -9.84
C ILE A 126 5.73 -1.07 -10.39
N TYR A 127 6.23 0.02 -10.93
CA TYR A 127 7.61 0.17 -11.37
C TYR A 127 8.35 1.02 -10.35
N ILE A 128 9.09 0.38 -9.47
CA ILE A 128 9.93 0.99 -8.46
C ILE A 128 11.06 0.03 -8.10
N ALA A 129 12.26 0.56 -7.94
CA ALA A 129 13.37 -0.17 -7.33
C ALA A 129 13.61 0.40 -5.93
N ALA A 130 13.10 -0.28 -4.90
CA ALA A 130 13.17 0.18 -3.53
C ALA A 130 13.29 -0.98 -2.53
N GLU A 131 14.03 -0.72 -1.45
CA GLU A 131 14.27 -1.67 -0.37
C GLU A 131 14.27 -0.98 0.99
N ILE A 132 14.01 -1.71 2.07
CA ILE A 132 14.29 -1.22 3.41
C ILE A 132 15.80 -1.33 3.63
N LYS A 133 16.49 -0.18 3.79
CA LYS A 133 17.92 -0.14 4.13
C LYS A 133 18.15 -0.44 5.60
N LYS A 134 17.31 0.14 6.46
CA LYS A 134 17.22 -0.08 7.90
C LYS A 134 15.84 0.36 8.40
N ALA A 135 15.51 0.10 9.63
CA ALA A 135 14.23 0.50 10.22
C ALA A 135 13.96 2.00 9.98
N GLY A 136 12.80 2.33 9.41
CA GLY A 136 12.37 3.69 9.08
C GLY A 136 13.05 4.31 7.85
N VAL A 137 14.02 3.62 7.21
CA VAL A 137 14.76 4.16 6.05
C VAL A 137 14.57 3.27 4.82
N ILE A 138 14.06 3.85 3.75
CA ILE A 138 13.86 3.23 2.45
C ILE A 138 14.87 3.80 1.47
N ARG A 139 15.61 2.92 0.81
CA ARG A 139 16.46 3.29 -0.31
C ARG A 139 15.71 3.04 -1.61
N ARG A 140 15.58 4.08 -2.43
CA ARG A 140 15.16 3.97 -3.82
C ARG A 140 16.40 3.99 -4.72
N ARG A 141 16.35 3.21 -5.80
CA ARG A 141 17.42 3.19 -6.81
C ARG A 141 16.94 3.93 -8.05
N GLY A 142 17.02 5.27 -7.98
CA GLY A 142 16.53 6.19 -9.02
C GLY A 142 15.11 6.67 -8.80
N ASP A 143 14.59 7.41 -9.79
CA ASP A 143 13.34 8.17 -9.69
C ASP A 143 12.13 7.48 -10.32
N ILE A 144 12.32 6.30 -10.92
CA ILE A 144 11.18 5.56 -11.47
C ILE A 144 10.24 5.19 -10.34
N PHE A 145 9.04 5.78 -10.39
CA PHE A 145 7.97 5.54 -9.43
C PHE A 145 6.64 5.66 -10.18
N ARG A 146 6.19 4.55 -10.74
CA ARG A 146 4.98 4.50 -11.56
C ARG A 146 4.07 3.38 -11.09
N VAL A 147 2.86 3.73 -10.72
CA VAL A 147 1.77 2.81 -10.41
C VAL A 147 0.83 2.74 -11.63
N VAL A 148 0.47 1.54 -12.04
CA VAL A 148 -0.52 1.30 -13.09
C VAL A 148 -1.55 0.35 -12.51
N PHE A 149 -2.81 0.72 -12.61
CA PHE A 149 -3.91 -0.14 -12.18
C PHE A 149 -5.15 0.11 -13.04
N GLY A 150 -6.07 -0.86 -13.02
CA GLY A 150 -7.32 -0.74 -13.75
C GLY A 150 -8.21 -1.94 -13.50
N GLN A 151 -9.43 -1.87 -14.02
CA GLN A 151 -10.36 -2.99 -14.02
C GLN A 151 -10.08 -3.94 -15.17
N ARG A 152 -10.37 -5.22 -14.96
CA ARG A 152 -10.23 -6.25 -15.96
C ARG A 152 -11.37 -6.26 -16.98
N GLU A 153 -12.56 -5.80 -16.58
CA GLU A 153 -13.77 -5.73 -17.39
C GLU A 153 -14.48 -4.40 -17.22
N ASN A 154 -15.11 -3.90 -18.29
CA ASN A 154 -16.00 -2.75 -18.22
C ASN A 154 -17.22 -3.11 -17.37
N SER A 155 -17.18 -2.79 -16.08
CA SER A 155 -18.35 -2.90 -15.20
C SER A 155 -18.93 -1.51 -14.96
N GLU A 156 -20.23 -1.45 -14.61
CA GLU A 156 -20.91 -0.21 -14.19
C GLU A 156 -20.22 0.51 -13.01
N ARG A 157 -19.25 -0.17 -12.37
CA ARG A 157 -18.44 0.34 -11.26
C ARG A 157 -17.11 0.97 -11.70
N ALA A 158 -16.84 1.03 -13.02
CA ALA A 158 -15.58 1.58 -13.56
C ALA A 158 -15.37 3.06 -13.22
N ALA A 159 -16.44 3.82 -13.03
CA ALA A 159 -16.39 5.25 -12.66
C ALA A 159 -15.60 5.57 -11.36
N ILE A 160 -15.30 4.57 -10.53
CA ILE A 160 -14.49 4.76 -9.32
C ILE A 160 -12.99 4.88 -9.68
N PHE A 161 -12.59 4.44 -10.89
CA PHE A 161 -11.21 4.45 -11.35
C PHE A 161 -10.90 5.60 -12.33
N GLU A 162 -11.90 6.37 -12.74
CA GLU A 162 -11.77 7.61 -13.51
C GLU A 162 -11.56 8.82 -12.58
#